data_acf71b879e6d2c0fc2dc1c5ca4a4847f
#
_entry.id   acf71b879e6d2c0fc2dc1c5ca4a4847f
#
_cell.length_a   1.000
_cell.length_b   1.000
_cell.length_c   1.000
_cell.angle_alpha   90.00
_cell.angle_beta   90.00
_cell.angle_gamma   90.00
#
_symmetry.space_group_name_H-M   'P 1'
#
loop_
_entity.id
_entity.type
_entity.pdbx_description
1 polymer ?
#
loop_
_entity_poly.entity_id
_entity_poly.type
_entity_poly.pdbx_seq_one_letter_code
_entity_poly.pdbx_strand_id
1 'polypeptide(L)'
;MANPDPVMVAYGMPSAPLTEILTPTTPTLGDQKAPVLIVEFSDFTCGYCGRFYRETLPALKAEYLNAGKVWFAYRDYPRDEKGWGLVAAHAARCAGEQGQFWEMHDRLFDQHARLGTGIIIKLAKDLKLNEKKFAACMDSEKHVPAIMADRELATTTLGFLGTPGFLVVRTDGHRFADALMIPGAVPFETFQKEIDRLLKKR
;
A
#
# COMPACT_ATOMS: atom_id res chain seq x y z
N MET A 1 -0.74 -16.81 -27.83
CA MET A 1 0.54 -16.17 -27.43
C MET A 1 0.39 -15.81 -25.97
N ALA A 2 1.16 -16.44 -25.09
CA ALA A 2 1.12 -16.14 -23.66
C ALA A 2 1.61 -14.71 -23.46
N ASN A 3 0.80 -13.90 -22.80
CA ASN A 3 1.19 -12.58 -22.35
C ASN A 3 2.42 -12.76 -21.44
N PRO A 4 3.56 -12.06 -21.66
CA PRO A 4 4.70 -12.24 -20.79
C PRO A 4 4.31 -11.89 -19.35
N ASP A 5 4.75 -12.72 -18.42
CA ASP A 5 4.53 -12.56 -16.98
C ASP A 5 4.89 -11.11 -16.59
N PRO A 6 3.97 -10.34 -15.98
CA PRO A 6 4.22 -8.94 -15.66
C PRO A 6 5.19 -8.74 -14.48
N VAL A 7 5.85 -9.80 -14.04
CA VAL A 7 6.80 -9.75 -12.94
C VAL A 7 8.12 -9.20 -13.45
N MET A 8 8.39 -7.94 -13.15
CA MET A 8 9.73 -7.37 -13.34
C MET A 8 10.58 -7.77 -12.14
N VAL A 9 11.47 -8.73 -12.34
CA VAL A 9 12.44 -9.10 -11.32
C VAL A 9 13.49 -8.00 -11.23
N ALA A 10 13.55 -7.29 -10.12
CA ALA A 10 14.68 -6.44 -9.79
C ALA A 10 15.87 -7.33 -9.42
N TYR A 11 16.48 -7.96 -10.43
CA TYR A 11 17.70 -8.75 -10.24
C TYR A 11 18.80 -7.83 -9.71
N GLY A 12 19.32 -8.16 -8.53
CA GLY A 12 20.53 -7.54 -8.03
C GLY A 12 20.34 -6.31 -7.14
N MET A 13 19.14 -6.03 -6.62
CA MET A 13 19.07 -5.10 -5.49
C MET A 13 19.86 -5.72 -4.32
N PRO A 14 20.97 -5.09 -3.88
CA PRO A 14 21.72 -5.60 -2.73
C PRO A 14 20.80 -5.58 -1.51
N SER A 15 21.08 -6.45 -0.53
CA SER A 15 20.37 -6.39 0.74
C SER A 15 20.46 -4.98 1.33
N ALA A 16 19.31 -4.37 1.61
CA ALA A 16 19.22 -2.99 2.09
C ALA A 16 18.37 -2.90 3.37
N PRO A 17 18.55 -1.85 4.20
CA PRO A 17 17.71 -1.62 5.36
C PRO A 17 16.23 -1.43 4.96
N LEU A 18 15.31 -1.95 5.75
CA LEU A 18 13.86 -1.72 5.54
C LEU A 18 13.48 -0.25 5.56
N THR A 19 14.27 0.58 6.23
CA THR A 19 14.08 2.04 6.29
C THR A 19 14.18 2.74 4.92
N GLU A 20 14.71 2.07 3.90
CA GLU A 20 14.71 2.60 2.52
C GLU A 20 13.33 2.49 1.86
N ILE A 21 12.51 1.53 2.29
CA ILE A 21 11.19 1.29 1.71
C ILE A 21 10.03 1.49 2.70
N LEU A 22 10.31 1.65 3.97
CA LEU A 22 9.34 1.90 5.04
C LEU A 22 9.76 3.10 5.89
N THR A 23 8.77 3.78 6.44
CA THR A 23 8.96 4.80 7.47
C THR A 23 8.30 4.37 8.77
N PRO A 24 8.61 4.98 9.93
CA PRO A 24 7.94 4.66 11.19
C PRO A 24 6.42 4.86 11.16
N THR A 25 5.92 5.64 10.21
CA THR A 25 4.49 5.94 10.05
C THR A 25 3.84 5.16 8.90
N THR A 26 4.57 4.25 8.24
CA THR A 26 4.01 3.41 7.17
C THR A 26 2.97 2.45 7.75
N PRO A 27 1.71 2.49 7.28
CA PRO A 27 0.68 1.56 7.75
C PRO A 27 1.01 0.12 7.35
N THR A 28 0.84 -0.81 8.30
CA THR A 28 1.14 -2.23 8.08
C THR A 28 0.03 -3.14 8.56
N LEU A 29 -0.08 -4.33 7.98
CA LEU A 29 -0.94 -5.44 8.39
C LEU A 29 -0.10 -6.71 8.56
N GLY A 30 -0.53 -7.58 9.46
CA GLY A 30 0.14 -8.84 9.74
C GLY A 30 1.30 -8.70 10.73
N ASP A 31 2.03 -9.79 10.91
CA ASP A 31 3.18 -9.84 11.83
C ASP A 31 4.44 -9.33 11.13
N GLN A 32 5.01 -8.23 11.60
CA GLN A 32 6.24 -7.64 11.06
C GLN A 32 7.49 -8.54 11.20
N LYS A 33 7.36 -9.67 11.92
CA LYS A 33 8.39 -10.73 11.99
C LYS A 33 8.25 -11.76 10.86
N ALA A 34 7.19 -11.68 10.06
CA ALA A 34 7.00 -12.57 8.92
C ALA A 34 8.16 -12.42 7.92
N PRO A 35 8.61 -13.54 7.30
CA PRO A 35 9.81 -13.53 6.44
C PRO A 35 9.62 -12.85 5.08
N VAL A 36 8.40 -12.54 4.69
CA VAL A 36 8.09 -11.86 3.42
C VAL A 36 7.29 -10.60 3.70
N LEU A 37 7.70 -9.50 3.06
CA LEU A 37 6.99 -8.23 3.06
C LEU A 37 6.46 -7.94 1.66
N ILE A 38 5.22 -7.48 1.58
CA ILE A 38 4.64 -6.86 0.38
C ILE A 38 4.43 -5.38 0.69
N VAL A 39 5.00 -4.51 -0.13
CA VAL A 39 4.74 -3.06 -0.09
C VAL A 39 3.90 -2.71 -1.31
N GLU A 40 2.68 -2.23 -1.10
CA GLU A 40 1.81 -1.69 -2.14
C GLU A 40 2.01 -0.19 -2.26
N PHE A 41 2.23 0.29 -3.48
CA PHE A 41 2.18 1.70 -3.85
C PHE A 41 0.88 1.96 -4.61
N SER A 42 -0.01 2.77 -4.05
CA SER A 42 -1.42 2.76 -4.43
C SER A 42 -2.05 4.16 -4.42
N ASP A 43 -3.15 4.29 -5.18
CA ASP A 43 -3.98 5.50 -5.26
C ASP A 43 -5.44 5.13 -5.06
N PHE A 44 -6.10 5.78 -4.10
CA PHE A 44 -7.50 5.54 -3.78
C PHE A 44 -8.48 5.87 -4.91
N THR A 45 -8.05 6.64 -5.93
CA THR A 45 -8.85 6.94 -7.12
C THR A 45 -8.62 5.96 -8.27
N CYS A 46 -7.64 5.07 -8.14
CA CYS A 46 -7.29 4.14 -9.19
C CYS A 46 -8.20 2.90 -9.19
N GLY A 47 -8.90 2.67 -10.31
CA GLY A 47 -9.77 1.49 -10.46
C GLY A 47 -9.03 0.16 -10.34
N TYR A 48 -7.76 0.08 -10.80
CA TYR A 48 -6.93 -1.12 -10.67
C TYR A 48 -6.50 -1.36 -9.21
N CYS A 49 -6.22 -0.29 -8.43
CA CYS A 49 -5.97 -0.42 -7.00
C CYS A 49 -7.22 -0.93 -6.27
N GLY A 50 -8.39 -0.38 -6.61
CA GLY A 50 -9.67 -0.88 -6.09
C GLY A 50 -9.96 -2.34 -6.50
N ARG A 51 -9.51 -2.79 -7.69
CA ARG A 51 -9.61 -4.19 -8.10
C ARG A 51 -8.73 -5.09 -7.23
N PHE A 52 -7.46 -4.73 -7.03
CA PHE A 52 -6.56 -5.46 -6.13
C PHE A 52 -7.14 -5.56 -4.71
N TYR A 53 -7.62 -4.45 -4.16
CA TYR A 53 -8.27 -4.39 -2.85
C TYR A 53 -9.43 -5.40 -2.71
N ARG A 54 -10.30 -5.49 -3.74
CA ARG A 54 -11.48 -6.35 -3.68
C ARG A 54 -11.21 -7.82 -4.00
N GLU A 55 -10.30 -8.09 -4.94
CA GLU A 55 -10.16 -9.43 -5.53
C GLU A 55 -8.92 -10.17 -5.00
N THR A 56 -7.80 -9.48 -4.76
CA THR A 56 -6.53 -10.12 -4.45
C THR A 56 -6.16 -10.00 -2.97
N LEU A 57 -6.31 -8.81 -2.38
CA LEU A 57 -5.92 -8.57 -0.98
C LEU A 57 -6.65 -9.48 0.03
N PRO A 58 -7.96 -9.81 -0.13
CA PRO A 58 -8.62 -10.75 0.79
C PRO A 58 -7.98 -12.14 0.78
N ALA A 59 -7.60 -12.66 -0.38
CA ALA A 59 -6.92 -13.95 -0.49
C ALA A 59 -5.52 -13.91 0.13
N LEU A 60 -4.75 -12.82 -0.09
CA LEU A 60 -3.46 -12.61 0.57
C LEU A 60 -3.61 -12.58 2.11
N LYS A 61 -4.64 -11.89 2.62
CA LYS A 61 -4.94 -11.87 4.05
C LYS A 61 -5.21 -13.28 4.58
N ALA A 62 -6.07 -14.04 3.92
CA ALA A 62 -6.48 -15.37 4.36
C ALA A 62 -5.32 -16.40 4.32
N GLU A 63 -4.57 -16.44 3.22
CA GLU A 63 -3.58 -17.50 2.95
C GLU A 63 -2.22 -17.23 3.60
N TYR A 64 -1.84 -15.95 3.75
CA TYR A 64 -0.47 -15.59 4.11
C TYR A 64 -0.36 -14.68 5.33
N LEU A 65 -1.14 -13.57 5.41
CA LEU A 65 -1.03 -12.64 6.53
C LEU A 65 -1.49 -13.30 7.83
N ASN A 66 -2.67 -13.94 7.82
CA ASN A 66 -3.22 -14.62 9.00
C ASN A 66 -2.36 -15.81 9.44
N ALA A 67 -1.59 -16.40 8.52
CA ALA A 67 -0.65 -17.47 8.79
C ALA A 67 0.74 -16.98 9.28
N GLY A 68 0.94 -15.67 9.43
CA GLY A 68 2.22 -15.10 9.83
C GLY A 68 3.35 -15.31 8.83
N LYS A 69 3.05 -15.59 7.57
CA LYS A 69 4.04 -15.82 6.50
C LYS A 69 4.41 -14.55 5.75
N VAL A 70 3.50 -13.61 5.70
CA VAL A 70 3.63 -12.31 5.02
C VAL A 70 3.13 -11.22 5.93
N TRP A 71 3.77 -10.07 5.88
CA TRP A 71 3.21 -8.80 6.33
C TRP A 71 3.08 -7.85 5.14
N PHE A 72 2.23 -6.87 5.29
CA PHE A 72 1.82 -5.99 4.21
C PHE A 72 1.98 -4.54 4.65
N ALA A 73 2.51 -3.70 3.79
CA ALA A 73 2.67 -2.27 4.00
C ALA A 73 2.01 -1.49 2.86
N TYR A 74 1.41 -0.36 3.19
CA TYR A 74 0.78 0.54 2.24
C TYR A 74 1.59 1.83 2.12
N ARG A 75 1.87 2.25 0.88
CA ARG A 75 2.52 3.52 0.55
C ARG A 75 1.65 4.29 -0.43
N ASP A 76 1.55 5.59 -0.22
CA ASP A 76 0.74 6.45 -1.07
C ASP A 76 1.42 6.70 -2.42
N TYR A 77 0.64 6.57 -3.49
CA TYR A 77 1.08 6.93 -4.83
C TYR A 77 -0.05 7.66 -5.56
N PRO A 78 -0.46 8.86 -5.11
CA PRO A 78 -1.46 9.64 -5.84
C PRO A 78 -0.93 9.96 -7.24
N ARG A 79 -1.73 9.65 -8.25
CA ARG A 79 -1.37 9.92 -9.66
C ARG A 79 -1.38 11.42 -9.97
N ASP A 80 -2.19 12.18 -9.26
CA ASP A 80 -2.32 13.63 -9.36
C ASP A 80 -1.90 14.28 -8.04
N GLU A 81 -0.97 15.22 -8.13
CA GLU A 81 -0.40 15.94 -6.98
C GLU A 81 -1.39 16.90 -6.30
N LYS A 82 -2.54 17.15 -6.90
CA LYS A 82 -3.60 18.05 -6.39
C LYS A 82 -5.00 17.42 -6.46
N GLY A 83 -5.07 16.15 -6.89
CA GLY A 83 -6.35 15.47 -7.09
C GLY A 83 -6.89 14.77 -5.85
N TRP A 84 -8.04 14.13 -6.03
CA TRP A 84 -8.72 13.40 -4.96
C TRP A 84 -7.90 12.22 -4.42
N GLY A 85 -6.95 11.69 -5.17
CA GLY A 85 -6.01 10.68 -4.69
C GLY A 85 -5.17 11.20 -3.53
N LEU A 86 -4.59 12.41 -3.65
CA LEU A 86 -3.84 13.06 -2.57
C LEU A 86 -4.72 13.37 -1.36
N VAL A 87 -5.91 13.92 -1.59
CA VAL A 87 -6.85 14.27 -0.50
C VAL A 87 -7.28 13.01 0.26
N ALA A 88 -7.57 11.91 -0.46
CA ALA A 88 -7.94 10.62 0.15
C ALA A 88 -6.78 10.00 0.93
N ALA A 89 -5.55 10.04 0.40
CA ALA A 89 -4.35 9.59 1.08
C ALA A 89 -4.14 10.38 2.40
N HIS A 90 -4.29 11.70 2.34
CA HIS A 90 -4.22 12.54 3.53
C HIS A 90 -5.32 12.19 4.56
N ALA A 91 -6.54 11.96 4.11
CA ALA A 91 -7.65 11.54 4.97
C ALA A 91 -7.39 10.19 5.65
N ALA A 92 -6.84 9.20 4.93
CA ALA A 92 -6.46 7.92 5.51
C ALA A 92 -5.39 8.07 6.61
N ARG A 93 -4.38 8.91 6.39
CA ARG A 93 -3.36 9.21 7.40
C ARG A 93 -3.92 9.96 8.60
N CYS A 94 -4.84 10.91 8.40
CA CYS A 94 -5.55 11.61 9.49
C CYS A 94 -6.41 10.65 10.33
N ALA A 95 -7.05 9.65 9.70
CA ALA A 95 -7.74 8.59 10.41
C ALA A 95 -6.74 7.68 11.16
N GLY A 96 -5.58 7.43 10.57
CA GLY A 96 -4.48 6.68 11.17
C GLY A 96 -3.96 7.28 12.48
N GLU A 97 -3.96 8.61 12.64
CA GLU A 97 -3.64 9.26 13.91
C GLU A 97 -4.63 8.94 15.04
N GLN A 98 -5.80 8.45 14.67
CA GLN A 98 -6.83 7.98 15.59
C GLN A 98 -6.93 6.44 15.59
N GLY A 99 -5.92 5.74 15.07
CA GLY A 99 -5.83 4.28 15.05
C GLY A 99 -6.73 3.60 14.01
N GLN A 100 -7.26 4.34 13.02
CA GLN A 100 -8.24 3.80 12.06
C GLN A 100 -7.80 3.99 10.59
N PHE A 101 -6.49 3.82 10.33
CA PHE A 101 -5.99 3.90 8.95
C PHE A 101 -6.66 2.87 8.03
N TRP A 102 -6.68 1.60 8.44
CA TRP A 102 -7.16 0.51 7.59
C TRP A 102 -8.67 0.52 7.39
N GLU A 103 -9.43 0.94 8.39
CA GLU A 103 -10.87 1.14 8.28
C GLU A 103 -11.19 2.26 7.28
N MET A 104 -10.44 3.36 7.34
CA MET A 104 -10.58 4.45 6.38
C MET A 104 -10.13 4.01 4.98
N HIS A 105 -9.00 3.32 4.86
CA HIS A 105 -8.48 2.73 3.62
C HIS A 105 -9.56 1.90 2.92
N ASP A 106 -10.16 0.95 3.63
CA ASP A 106 -11.18 0.07 3.07
C ASP A 106 -12.40 0.87 2.58
N ARG A 107 -12.86 1.84 3.38
CA ARG A 107 -13.99 2.71 3.02
C ARG A 107 -13.69 3.60 1.81
N LEU A 108 -12.47 4.11 1.70
CA LEU A 108 -12.06 4.93 0.55
C LEU A 108 -12.06 4.11 -0.73
N PHE A 109 -11.54 2.88 -0.72
CA PHE A 109 -11.61 2.01 -1.89
C PHE A 109 -13.05 1.60 -2.26
N ASP A 110 -13.92 1.39 -1.28
CA ASP A 110 -15.35 1.14 -1.53
C ASP A 110 -16.03 2.33 -2.25
N GLN A 111 -15.52 3.54 -2.07
CA GLN A 111 -16.04 4.77 -2.65
C GLN A 111 -15.16 5.35 -3.78
N HIS A 112 -14.17 4.63 -4.28
CA HIS A 112 -13.12 5.13 -5.19
C HIS A 112 -13.65 5.95 -6.38
N ALA A 113 -14.81 5.59 -6.93
CA ALA A 113 -15.43 6.30 -8.05
C ALA A 113 -16.20 7.57 -7.66
N ARG A 114 -16.37 7.86 -6.36
CA ARG A 114 -17.21 8.94 -5.84
C ARG A 114 -16.47 9.82 -4.83
N LEU A 115 -15.14 9.69 -4.75
CA LEU A 115 -14.37 10.45 -3.77
C LEU A 115 -14.57 11.96 -3.95
N GLY A 116 -14.75 12.63 -2.83
CA GLY A 116 -14.98 14.06 -2.73
C GLY A 116 -15.13 14.47 -1.27
N THR A 117 -15.09 15.78 -0.98
CA THR A 117 -15.12 16.30 0.40
C THR A 117 -16.30 15.75 1.21
N GLY A 118 -17.49 15.73 0.65
CA GLY A 118 -18.69 15.24 1.36
C GLY A 118 -18.60 13.76 1.71
N ILE A 119 -18.02 12.94 0.82
CA ILE A 119 -17.81 11.51 1.08
C ILE A 119 -16.78 11.32 2.20
N ILE A 120 -15.65 12.00 2.13
CA ILE A 120 -14.57 11.87 3.14
C ILE A 120 -15.07 12.26 4.54
N ILE A 121 -15.81 13.36 4.66
CA ILE A 121 -16.42 13.77 5.93
C ILE A 121 -17.42 12.72 6.42
N LYS A 122 -18.26 12.19 5.51
CA LYS A 122 -19.19 11.12 5.87
C LYS A 122 -18.47 9.88 6.39
N LEU A 123 -17.41 9.44 5.71
CA LEU A 123 -16.60 8.28 6.14
C LEU A 123 -16.00 8.49 7.54
N ALA A 124 -15.48 9.69 7.82
CA ALA A 124 -14.94 10.02 9.13
C ALA A 124 -16.01 9.91 10.24
N LYS A 125 -17.25 10.35 9.95
CA LYS A 125 -18.40 10.20 10.87
C LYS A 125 -18.81 8.74 11.05
N ASP A 126 -18.93 7.98 9.97
CA ASP A 126 -19.31 6.58 9.98
C ASP A 126 -18.31 5.74 10.79
N LEU A 127 -17.03 6.10 10.75
CA LEU A 127 -15.94 5.51 11.53
C LEU A 127 -15.88 6.05 12.97
N LYS A 128 -16.77 6.98 13.36
CA LYS A 128 -16.81 7.60 14.70
C LYS A 128 -15.49 8.25 15.10
N LEU A 129 -14.77 8.80 14.13
CA LEU A 129 -13.56 9.57 14.42
C LEU A 129 -13.93 10.84 15.21
N ASN A 130 -12.96 11.35 15.98
CA ASN A 130 -13.12 12.68 16.55
C ASN A 130 -13.10 13.70 15.43
N GLU A 131 -14.28 14.25 15.08
CA GLU A 131 -14.48 15.14 13.94
C GLU A 131 -13.60 16.39 14.02
N LYS A 132 -13.41 16.96 15.20
CA LYS A 132 -12.57 18.17 15.38
C LYS A 132 -11.10 17.86 15.12
N LYS A 133 -10.58 16.73 15.63
CA LYS A 133 -9.20 16.30 15.37
C LYS A 133 -9.00 15.96 13.89
N PHE A 134 -9.98 15.29 13.28
CA PHE A 134 -9.92 14.93 11.87
C PHE A 134 -9.91 16.17 10.98
N ALA A 135 -10.83 17.12 11.20
CA ALA A 135 -10.89 18.39 10.46
C ALA A 135 -9.58 19.18 10.61
N ALA A 136 -9.08 19.35 11.82
CA ALA A 136 -7.82 20.05 12.06
C ALA A 136 -6.63 19.36 11.36
N CYS A 137 -6.61 18.04 11.30
CA CYS A 137 -5.60 17.29 10.54
C CYS A 137 -5.75 17.56 9.04
N MET A 138 -6.95 17.48 8.49
CA MET A 138 -7.21 17.75 7.07
C MET A 138 -6.79 19.17 6.66
N ASP A 139 -7.12 20.16 7.49
CA ASP A 139 -6.79 21.57 7.23
C ASP A 139 -5.28 21.86 7.32
N SER A 140 -4.54 21.05 8.07
CA SER A 140 -3.08 21.25 8.29
C SER A 140 -2.21 20.79 7.14
N GLU A 141 -2.72 19.93 6.26
CA GLU A 141 -1.99 19.28 5.16
C GLU A 141 -0.67 18.59 5.58
N LYS A 142 -0.49 18.32 6.89
CA LYS A 142 0.80 17.88 7.49
C LYS A 142 1.35 16.56 6.95
N HIS A 143 0.49 15.70 6.37
CA HIS A 143 0.91 14.43 5.79
C HIS A 143 1.28 14.56 4.30
N VAL A 144 0.96 15.69 3.64
CA VAL A 144 1.25 15.87 2.21
C VAL A 144 2.72 15.67 1.87
N PRO A 145 3.70 16.21 2.63
CA PRO A 145 5.11 15.96 2.33
C PRO A 145 5.49 14.47 2.36
N ALA A 146 4.95 13.70 3.32
CA ALA A 146 5.24 12.27 3.42
C ALA A 146 4.57 11.47 2.30
N ILE A 147 3.35 11.85 1.89
CA ILE A 147 2.65 11.24 0.75
C ILE A 147 3.43 11.49 -0.55
N MET A 148 3.94 12.70 -0.74
CA MET A 148 4.73 13.04 -1.91
C MET A 148 6.09 12.33 -1.92
N ALA A 149 6.72 12.12 -0.76
CA ALA A 149 7.92 11.30 -0.64
C ALA A 149 7.67 9.83 -0.99
N ASP A 150 6.50 9.28 -0.61
CA ASP A 150 6.09 7.93 -1.01
C ASP A 150 5.96 7.82 -2.54
N ARG A 151 5.31 8.81 -3.15
CA ARG A 151 5.17 8.90 -4.61
C ARG A 151 6.53 9.01 -5.31
N GLU A 152 7.44 9.82 -4.79
CA GLU A 152 8.80 9.97 -5.33
C GLU A 152 9.58 8.66 -5.24
N LEU A 153 9.51 7.96 -4.11
CA LEU A 153 10.10 6.63 -3.97
C LEU A 153 9.57 5.68 -5.04
N ALA A 154 8.24 5.66 -5.25
CA ALA A 154 7.61 4.80 -6.25
C ALA A 154 8.08 5.13 -7.68
N THR A 155 8.09 6.41 -8.05
CA THR A 155 8.35 6.84 -9.43
C THR A 155 9.84 6.89 -9.75
N THR A 156 10.63 7.53 -8.89
CA THR A 156 12.02 7.86 -9.17
C THR A 156 12.97 6.75 -8.77
N THR A 157 12.78 6.17 -7.59
CA THR A 157 13.68 5.14 -7.06
C THR A 157 13.33 3.75 -7.57
N LEU A 158 12.04 3.39 -7.52
CA LEU A 158 11.57 2.07 -7.91
C LEU A 158 11.14 2.01 -9.38
N GLY A 159 10.87 3.15 -10.03
CA GLY A 159 10.53 3.20 -11.45
C GLY A 159 9.14 2.67 -11.80
N PHE A 160 8.19 2.67 -10.88
CA PHE A 160 6.80 2.34 -11.18
C PHE A 160 6.17 3.40 -12.09
N LEU A 161 5.59 2.95 -13.21
CA LEU A 161 4.94 3.81 -14.20
C LEU A 161 3.46 4.04 -13.93
N GLY A 162 2.90 3.42 -12.88
CA GLY A 162 1.48 3.53 -12.53
C GLY A 162 1.13 2.72 -11.29
N THR A 163 -0.15 2.72 -10.97
CA THR A 163 -0.71 2.09 -9.77
C THR A 163 -1.70 0.97 -10.10
N PRO A 164 -1.78 -0.07 -9.25
CA PRO A 164 -0.89 -0.31 -8.14
C PRO A 164 0.49 -0.81 -8.59
N GLY A 165 1.52 -0.52 -7.80
CA GLY A 165 2.83 -1.16 -7.93
C GLY A 165 3.16 -1.90 -6.64
N PHE A 166 3.81 -3.06 -6.73
CA PHE A 166 4.17 -3.84 -5.55
C PHE A 166 5.64 -4.13 -5.53
N LEU A 167 6.23 -3.99 -4.35
CA LEU A 167 7.55 -4.51 -4.04
C LEU A 167 7.37 -5.71 -3.09
N VAL A 168 7.78 -6.90 -3.51
CA VAL A 168 7.71 -8.12 -2.71
C VAL A 168 9.13 -8.53 -2.36
N VAL A 169 9.43 -8.61 -1.08
CA VAL A 169 10.80 -8.83 -0.60
C VAL A 169 10.84 -9.90 0.48
N ARG A 170 11.98 -10.59 0.57
CA ARG A 170 12.33 -11.38 1.75
C ARG A 170 12.95 -10.45 2.80
N THR A 171 12.61 -10.63 4.06
CA THR A 171 13.12 -9.80 5.15
C THR A 171 13.44 -10.60 6.41
N ASP A 172 14.35 -10.09 7.22
CA ASP A 172 14.66 -10.55 8.57
C ASP A 172 14.10 -9.60 9.66
N GLY A 173 13.24 -8.63 9.25
CA GLY A 173 12.68 -7.61 10.13
C GLY A 173 13.51 -6.31 10.20
N HIS A 174 14.74 -6.32 9.71
CA HIS A 174 15.62 -5.13 9.68
C HIS A 174 16.09 -4.78 8.27
N ARG A 175 16.37 -5.80 7.48
CA ARG A 175 16.84 -5.67 6.10
C ARG A 175 15.93 -6.44 5.15
N PHE A 176 15.98 -6.08 3.90
CA PHE A 176 15.33 -6.84 2.83
C PHE A 176 16.33 -7.32 1.79
N ALA A 177 15.97 -8.38 1.10
CA ALA A 177 16.68 -8.97 -0.02
C ALA A 177 15.72 -9.63 -1.00
N ASP A 178 16.22 -10.14 -2.13
CA ASP A 178 15.43 -10.85 -3.13
C ASP A 178 14.19 -10.08 -3.60
N ALA A 179 14.33 -8.78 -3.81
CA ALA A 179 13.24 -7.89 -4.18
C ALA A 179 12.66 -8.23 -5.56
N LEU A 180 11.34 -8.23 -5.62
CA LEU A 180 10.56 -8.43 -6.84
C LEU A 180 9.60 -7.26 -7.00
N MET A 181 9.51 -6.74 -8.21
CA MET A 181 8.54 -5.72 -8.57
C MET A 181 7.39 -6.37 -9.36
N ILE A 182 6.17 -6.12 -8.91
CA ILE A 182 4.96 -6.57 -9.59
C ILE A 182 4.17 -5.33 -9.99
N PRO A 183 4.10 -4.97 -11.28
CA PRO A 183 3.32 -3.85 -11.76
C PRO A 183 1.86 -4.24 -11.99
N GLY A 184 0.94 -3.40 -11.53
CA GLY A 184 -0.50 -3.54 -11.79
C GLY A 184 -1.21 -4.54 -10.88
N ALA A 185 -2.55 -4.56 -11.00
CA ALA A 185 -3.42 -5.45 -10.25
C ALA A 185 -3.44 -6.84 -10.91
N VAL A 186 -2.41 -7.62 -10.65
CA VAL A 186 -2.28 -9.00 -11.13
C VAL A 186 -3.14 -9.96 -10.28
N PRO A 187 -3.49 -11.15 -10.79
CA PRO A 187 -4.22 -12.17 -10.04
C PRO A 187 -3.45 -12.66 -8.81
N PHE A 188 -4.19 -13.21 -7.84
CA PHE A 188 -3.63 -13.77 -6.60
C PHE A 188 -2.54 -14.82 -6.86
N GLU A 189 -2.71 -15.67 -7.87
CA GLU A 189 -1.78 -16.75 -8.22
C GLU A 189 -0.38 -16.24 -8.56
N THR A 190 -0.28 -15.02 -9.10
CA THR A 190 1.02 -14.38 -9.36
C THR A 190 1.73 -14.06 -8.05
N PHE A 191 1.02 -13.48 -7.09
CA PHE A 191 1.57 -13.24 -5.74
C PHE A 191 1.93 -14.56 -5.04
N GLN A 192 1.04 -15.55 -5.08
CA GLN A 192 1.24 -16.86 -4.49
C GLN A 192 2.54 -17.51 -4.98
N LYS A 193 2.74 -17.58 -6.29
CA LYS A 193 3.96 -18.13 -6.90
C LYS A 193 5.22 -17.48 -6.35
N GLU A 194 5.24 -16.15 -6.27
CA GLU A 194 6.44 -15.42 -5.85
C GLU A 194 6.66 -15.45 -4.33
N ILE A 195 5.59 -15.35 -3.55
CA ILE A 195 5.67 -15.52 -2.09
C ILE A 195 6.21 -16.91 -1.73
N ASP A 196 5.63 -17.96 -2.32
CA ASP A 196 6.07 -19.34 -2.06
C ASP A 196 7.52 -19.58 -2.48
N ARG A 197 7.98 -18.91 -3.55
CA ARG A 197 9.38 -18.94 -3.97
C ARG A 197 10.29 -18.29 -2.93
N LEU A 198 9.90 -17.14 -2.37
CA LEU A 198 10.67 -16.43 -1.35
C LEU A 198 10.71 -17.19 -0.02
N LEU A 199 9.60 -17.82 0.37
CA LEU A 199 9.49 -18.62 1.59
C LEU A 199 10.37 -19.88 1.56
N LYS A 200 10.68 -20.43 0.37
CA LYS A 200 11.57 -21.59 0.20
C LYS A 200 13.05 -21.25 0.26
N LYS A 201 13.43 -19.98 0.08
CA LYS A 201 14.82 -19.54 0.21
C LYS A 201 15.19 -19.45 1.69
N ARG A 202 16.19 -20.25 2.09
CA ARG A 202 16.79 -20.21 3.44
C ARG A 202 17.89 -19.16 3.52
#